data_0ad3a59d41b16c942a45b54979dbe568
#
_entry.id   0ad3a59d41b16c942a45b54979dbe568
#
_cell.length_a   1.000
_cell.length_b   1.000
_cell.length_c   1.000
_cell.angle_alpha   90.00
_cell.angle_beta   90.00
_cell.angle_gamma   90.00
#
_symmetry.space_group_name_H-M   'P 1'
#
loop_
_entity.id
_entity.type
_entity.pdbx_description
1 polymer ?
#
loop_
_entity_poly.entity_id
_entity_poly.type
_entity_poly.pdbx_seq_one_letter_code
_entity_poly.pdbx_strand_id
1 'polypeptide(L)'
;WRGDITGTLLLAELLAAAERGVRVRLLLDDLGTAGLDAPLATLNGHPNVEVRLFNPFTLRRPKVLGYLAAPRRANRRMHNKSFTADNQASIVGGRNVGDEYFGATQGVLFADLDVLAAGPGVPEGSGGFDR
;
A
#
# COMPACT_ATOMS: atom_id res chain seq x y z
N TRP A 1 -3.42 -3.75 1.96
CA TRP A 1 -3.31 -2.94 3.18
C TRP A 1 -4.58 -3.08 4.01
N ARG A 2 -4.46 -3.30 5.31
CA ARG A 2 -5.60 -3.42 6.22
C ARG A 2 -5.66 -2.23 7.18
N GLY A 3 -6.87 -1.89 7.65
CA GLY A 3 -7.11 -0.87 8.68
C GLY A 3 -7.06 -1.43 10.10
N ASP A 4 -6.10 -2.30 10.37
CA ASP A 4 -5.82 -2.90 11.66
C ASP A 4 -4.68 -2.17 12.40
N ILE A 5 -4.16 -2.74 13.47
CA ILE A 5 -3.11 -2.12 14.29
C ILE A 5 -1.86 -1.87 13.43
N THR A 6 -1.37 -2.90 12.75
CA THR A 6 -0.16 -2.82 11.90
C THR A 6 -0.34 -1.79 10.79
N GLY A 7 -1.47 -1.84 10.08
CA GLY A 7 -1.75 -0.90 8.99
C GLY A 7 -1.87 0.55 9.47
N THR A 8 -2.48 0.77 10.63
CA THR A 8 -2.64 2.10 11.23
C THR A 8 -1.30 2.66 11.71
N LEU A 9 -0.50 1.85 12.39
CA LEU A 9 0.84 2.25 12.85
C LEU A 9 1.74 2.64 11.67
N LEU A 10 1.72 1.86 10.58
CA LEU A 10 2.55 2.18 9.42
C LEU A 10 2.08 3.46 8.71
N LEU A 11 0.78 3.73 8.63
CA LEU A 11 0.27 5.02 8.12
C LEU A 11 0.72 6.20 9.01
N ALA A 12 0.72 6.03 10.32
CA ALA A 12 1.19 7.05 11.26
C ALA A 12 2.70 7.33 11.09
N GLU A 13 3.52 6.31 10.92
CA GLU A 13 4.96 6.46 10.68
C GLU A 13 5.26 7.14 9.34
N LEU A 14 4.47 6.83 8.29
CA LEU A 14 4.59 7.51 7.00
C LEU A 14 4.20 8.98 7.10
N LEU A 15 3.16 9.31 7.86
CA LEU A 15 2.79 10.71 8.14
C LEU A 15 3.90 11.42 8.91
N ALA A 16 4.42 10.82 9.98
CA ALA A 16 5.53 11.38 10.75
C ALA A 16 6.80 11.59 9.88
N ALA A 17 7.07 10.71 8.93
CA ALA A 17 8.14 10.91 7.96
C ALA A 17 7.85 12.12 7.05
N ALA A 18 6.62 12.26 6.56
CA ALA A 18 6.21 13.39 5.73
C ALA A 18 6.29 14.73 6.49
N GLU A 19 5.95 14.74 7.77
CA GLU A 19 6.11 15.93 8.65
C GLU A 19 7.58 16.34 8.81
N ARG A 20 8.51 15.38 8.73
CA ARG A 20 9.96 15.63 8.70
C ARG A 20 10.48 16.08 7.32
N GLY A 21 9.59 16.25 6.33
CA GLY A 21 9.94 16.68 4.98
C GLY A 21 10.23 15.55 3.99
N VAL A 22 10.04 14.28 4.37
CA VAL A 22 10.20 13.16 3.46
C VAL A 22 9.02 13.10 2.49
N ARG A 23 9.29 12.97 1.21
CA ARG A 23 8.24 12.74 0.21
C ARG A 23 7.80 11.28 0.23
N VAL A 24 6.54 11.07 0.57
CA VAL A 24 5.91 9.74 0.65
C VAL A 24 5.00 9.53 -0.54
N ARG A 25 5.14 8.40 -1.21
CA ARG A 25 4.25 7.98 -2.31
C ARG A 25 3.70 6.59 -2.00
N LEU A 26 2.38 6.48 -1.98
CA LEU A 26 1.65 5.25 -1.74
C LEU A 26 0.88 4.85 -3.00
N LEU A 27 1.15 3.66 -3.51
CA LEU A 27 0.33 3.02 -4.55
C LEU A 27 -0.35 1.79 -3.95
N LEU A 28 -1.67 1.82 -3.83
CA LEU A 28 -2.46 0.78 -3.18
C LEU A 28 -3.49 0.20 -4.13
N ASP A 29 -3.69 -1.11 -4.10
CA ASP A 29 -4.83 -1.72 -4.81
C ASP A 29 -6.13 -1.42 -4.07
N ASP A 30 -7.13 -0.87 -4.77
CA ASP A 30 -8.39 -0.43 -4.17
C ASP A 30 -9.19 -1.56 -3.53
N LEU A 31 -9.02 -2.82 -3.98
CA LEU A 31 -9.69 -3.96 -3.34
C LEU A 31 -9.25 -4.13 -1.88
N GLY A 32 -7.96 -3.92 -1.61
CA GLY A 32 -7.37 -4.09 -0.28
C GLY A 32 -7.53 -2.90 0.67
N THR A 33 -8.20 -1.82 0.26
CA THR A 33 -8.32 -0.57 1.04
C THR A 33 -9.74 -0.34 1.59
N ALA A 34 -10.50 -1.41 1.81
CA ALA A 34 -11.85 -1.29 2.35
C ALA A 34 -11.84 -0.61 3.73
N GLY A 35 -12.63 0.47 3.88
CA GLY A 35 -12.73 1.23 5.13
C GLY A 35 -11.60 2.26 5.35
N LEU A 36 -10.61 2.34 4.47
CA LEU A 36 -9.49 3.27 4.58
C LEU A 36 -9.69 4.59 3.81
N ASP A 37 -10.85 4.83 3.23
CA ASP A 37 -11.10 6.02 2.40
C ASP A 37 -10.79 7.33 3.14
N ALA A 38 -11.28 7.48 4.36
CA ALA A 38 -11.07 8.70 5.15
C ALA A 38 -9.61 8.84 5.63
N PRO A 39 -8.97 7.84 6.24
CA PRO A 39 -7.55 7.90 6.58
C PRO A 39 -6.64 8.21 5.40
N LEU A 40 -6.85 7.56 4.24
CA LEU A 40 -6.05 7.79 3.05
C LEU A 40 -6.29 9.18 2.44
N ALA A 41 -7.52 9.70 2.47
CA ALA A 41 -7.82 11.05 2.03
C ALA A 41 -7.14 12.10 2.94
N THR A 42 -7.17 11.88 4.25
CA THR A 42 -6.47 12.75 5.22
C THR A 42 -4.97 12.74 4.98
N LEU A 43 -4.38 11.57 4.81
CA LEU A 43 -2.95 11.42 4.52
C LEU A 43 -2.56 12.13 3.21
N ASN A 44 -3.37 11.95 2.15
CA ASN A 44 -3.15 12.61 0.85
C ASN A 44 -3.34 14.14 0.89
N GLY A 45 -3.93 14.68 1.94
CA GLY A 45 -4.02 16.12 2.19
C GLY A 45 -2.69 16.75 2.64
N HIS A 46 -1.71 15.95 3.06
CA HIS A 46 -0.40 16.44 3.46
C HIS A 46 0.46 16.79 2.22
N PRO A 47 1.16 17.94 2.16
CA PRO A 47 1.89 18.40 0.97
C PRO A 47 3.01 17.45 0.51
N ASN A 48 3.57 16.65 1.41
CA ASN A 48 4.64 15.70 1.12
C ASN A 48 4.12 14.27 0.89
N VAL A 49 2.80 14.06 0.81
CA VAL A 49 2.21 12.72 0.63
C VAL A 49 1.38 12.67 -0.64
N GLU A 50 1.60 11.65 -1.42
CA GLU A 50 0.79 11.31 -2.59
C GLU A 50 0.24 9.90 -2.46
N VAL A 51 -1.09 9.75 -2.46
CA VAL A 51 -1.77 8.46 -2.44
C VAL A 51 -2.44 8.22 -3.79
N ARG A 52 -2.07 7.13 -4.44
CA ARG A 52 -2.72 6.67 -5.68
C ARG A 52 -3.35 5.29 -5.46
N LEU A 53 -4.53 5.12 -6.04
CA LEU A 53 -5.22 3.83 -6.04
C LEU A 53 -5.08 3.16 -7.40
N PHE A 54 -4.55 1.94 -7.40
CA PHE A 54 -4.54 1.10 -8.59
C PHE A 54 -5.92 0.53 -8.84
N ASN A 55 -6.40 0.68 -10.08
CA ASN A 55 -7.66 0.14 -10.55
C ASN A 55 -8.86 0.43 -9.63
N PRO A 56 -9.15 1.73 -9.35
CA PRO A 56 -10.21 2.12 -8.43
C PRO A 56 -11.58 1.64 -8.92
N PHE A 57 -12.44 1.20 -8.01
CA PHE A 57 -13.82 0.86 -8.32
C PHE A 57 -14.60 2.13 -8.68
N THR A 58 -15.38 2.05 -9.76
CA THR A 58 -16.29 3.14 -10.21
C THR A 58 -17.38 3.40 -9.16
N LEU A 59 -17.90 2.32 -8.54
CA LEU A 59 -18.83 2.37 -7.42
C LEU A 59 -18.10 1.84 -6.17
N ARG A 60 -17.76 2.74 -5.27
CA ARG A 60 -16.99 2.39 -4.07
C ARG A 60 -17.87 1.89 -2.92
N ARG A 61 -19.17 2.18 -2.95
CA ARG A 61 -20.15 1.74 -1.93
C ARG A 61 -21.48 1.36 -2.57
N PRO A 62 -21.92 0.09 -2.45
CA PRO A 62 -21.13 -1.08 -2.03
C PRO A 62 -20.18 -1.56 -3.15
N LYS A 63 -18.94 -1.94 -2.81
CA LYS A 63 -17.92 -2.43 -3.77
C LYS A 63 -18.40 -3.62 -4.61
N VAL A 64 -19.34 -4.41 -4.09
CA VAL A 64 -19.94 -5.56 -4.80
C VAL A 64 -20.61 -5.14 -6.11
N LEU A 65 -21.31 -4.01 -6.13
CA LEU A 65 -21.94 -3.51 -7.36
C LEU A 65 -20.90 -3.05 -8.40
N GLY A 66 -19.79 -2.47 -7.93
CA GLY A 66 -18.66 -2.12 -8.80
C GLY A 66 -17.99 -3.34 -9.43
N TYR A 67 -17.91 -4.45 -8.69
CA TYR A 67 -17.40 -5.73 -9.20
C TYR A 67 -18.32 -6.32 -10.29
N LEU A 68 -19.62 -6.31 -10.05
CA LEU A 68 -20.62 -6.83 -10.99
C LEU A 68 -20.70 -5.99 -12.27
N ALA A 69 -20.48 -4.67 -12.17
CA ALA A 69 -20.56 -3.76 -13.32
C ALA A 69 -19.37 -3.91 -14.29
N ALA A 70 -18.19 -4.34 -13.80
CA ALA A 70 -16.98 -4.46 -14.62
C ALA A 70 -16.07 -5.61 -14.19
N PRO A 71 -16.49 -6.89 -14.32
CA PRO A 71 -15.79 -8.04 -13.76
C PRO A 71 -14.38 -8.23 -14.35
N ARG A 72 -14.19 -7.98 -15.65
CA ARG A 72 -12.87 -8.06 -16.31
C ARG A 72 -11.88 -7.01 -15.78
N ARG A 73 -12.36 -5.81 -15.48
CA ARG A 73 -11.56 -4.74 -14.88
C ARG A 73 -11.30 -5.04 -13.40
N ALA A 74 -12.31 -5.51 -12.69
CA ALA A 74 -12.22 -5.85 -11.28
C ALA A 74 -11.20 -6.98 -11.00
N ASN A 75 -10.95 -7.87 -11.96
CA ASN A 75 -9.97 -8.95 -11.86
C ASN A 75 -8.50 -8.53 -12.11
N ARG A 76 -8.26 -7.35 -12.66
CA ARG A 76 -6.90 -6.84 -12.80
C ARG A 76 -6.46 -6.24 -11.47
N ARG A 77 -5.68 -7.01 -10.70
CA ARG A 77 -5.22 -6.62 -9.37
C ARG A 77 -3.71 -6.49 -9.32
N MET A 78 -3.25 -5.51 -8.57
CA MET A 78 -1.84 -5.34 -8.26
C MET A 78 -1.49 -6.24 -7.06
N HIS A 79 -0.55 -7.16 -7.27
CA HIS A 79 -0.12 -8.08 -6.20
C HIS A 79 1.30 -7.79 -5.71
N ASN A 80 1.93 -6.77 -6.24
CA ASN A 80 3.27 -6.36 -5.86
C ASN A 80 3.25 -5.75 -4.46
N LYS A 81 4.20 -6.15 -3.62
CA LYS A 81 4.47 -5.57 -2.31
C LYS A 81 5.91 -5.13 -2.31
N SER A 82 6.12 -3.84 -2.23
CA SER A 82 7.44 -3.25 -2.13
C SER A 82 7.42 -2.03 -1.23
N PHE A 83 8.52 -1.79 -0.56
CA PHE A 83 8.79 -0.59 0.21
C PHE A 83 10.18 -0.09 -0.18
N THR A 84 10.26 1.08 -0.77
CA THR A 84 11.52 1.66 -1.26
C THR A 84 11.83 2.95 -0.52
N ALA A 85 13.05 3.06 -0.01
CA ALA A 85 13.58 4.25 0.66
C ALA A 85 14.70 4.87 -0.18
N ASP A 86 14.57 6.15 -0.50
CA ASP A 86 15.58 7.02 -1.16
C ASP A 86 16.15 6.47 -2.47
N ASN A 87 15.45 5.54 -3.13
CA ASN A 87 15.96 4.79 -4.27
C ASN A 87 17.30 4.07 -4.00
N GLN A 88 17.62 3.82 -2.75
CA GLN A 88 18.85 3.16 -2.30
C GLN A 88 18.59 1.75 -1.76
N ALA A 89 17.45 1.56 -1.12
CA ALA A 89 17.06 0.28 -0.55
C ALA A 89 15.59 -0.01 -0.85
N SER A 90 15.28 -1.27 -1.14
CA SER A 90 13.92 -1.73 -1.37
C SER A 90 13.69 -3.08 -0.69
N ILE A 91 12.58 -3.20 0.02
CA ILE A 91 12.06 -4.48 0.49
C ILE A 91 11.00 -4.93 -0.51
N VAL A 92 11.14 -6.13 -1.03
CA VAL A 92 10.19 -6.74 -1.97
C VAL A 92 9.82 -8.13 -1.45
N GLY A 93 8.54 -8.44 -1.42
CA GLY A 93 8.09 -9.74 -0.91
C GLY A 93 6.62 -10.03 -1.16
N GLY A 94 6.12 -11.04 -0.47
CA GLY A 94 4.71 -11.44 -0.50
C GLY A 94 3.88 -10.85 0.64
N ARG A 95 4.50 -10.26 1.65
CA ARG A 95 3.86 -9.78 2.88
C ARG A 95 2.92 -8.61 2.62
N ASN A 96 1.64 -8.78 2.94
CA ASN A 96 0.71 -7.66 2.98
C ASN A 96 0.88 -6.86 4.28
N VAL A 97 0.41 -5.62 4.30
CA VAL A 97 0.32 -4.83 5.53
C VAL A 97 -0.96 -5.19 6.26
N GLY A 98 -0.82 -5.92 7.36
CA GLY A 98 -1.91 -6.41 8.19
C GLY A 98 -1.37 -7.23 9.37
N ASP A 99 -2.14 -7.26 10.48
CA ASP A 99 -1.75 -7.88 11.74
C ASP A 99 -1.35 -9.35 11.61
N GLU A 100 -2.00 -10.08 10.70
CA GLU A 100 -1.71 -11.50 10.45
C GLU A 100 -0.34 -11.77 9.85
N TYR A 101 0.29 -10.76 9.24
CA TYR A 101 1.64 -10.87 8.66
C TYR A 101 2.75 -10.38 9.61
N PHE A 102 2.38 -9.62 10.66
CA PHE A 102 3.34 -9.00 11.57
C PHE A 102 3.23 -9.51 13.01
N GLY A 103 2.48 -10.58 13.22
CA GLY A 103 2.35 -11.19 14.54
C GLY A 103 1.52 -10.37 15.54
N ALA A 104 0.75 -9.41 15.08
CA ALA A 104 -0.09 -8.53 15.93
C ALA A 104 -1.51 -9.10 16.16
N THR A 105 -1.73 -10.38 15.88
CA THR A 105 -3.00 -11.08 16.09
C THR A 105 -2.81 -12.37 16.88
N GLN A 106 -3.86 -12.80 17.59
CA GLN A 106 -3.93 -14.12 18.22
C GLN A 106 -4.53 -15.19 17.30
N GLY A 107 -4.91 -14.82 16.07
CA GLY A 107 -5.49 -15.70 15.08
C GLY A 107 -4.45 -16.40 14.21
N VAL A 108 -4.80 -16.62 12.94
CA VAL A 108 -3.90 -17.23 11.97
C VAL A 108 -2.78 -16.27 11.62
N LEU A 109 -1.54 -16.74 11.71
CA LEU A 109 -0.34 -16.02 11.28
C LEU A 109 0.08 -16.52 9.90
N PHE A 110 0.36 -15.60 9.00
CA PHE A 110 0.95 -15.89 7.70
C PHE A 110 2.47 -15.72 7.76
N ALA A 111 3.20 -16.75 7.33
CA ALA A 111 4.63 -16.65 7.08
C ALA A 111 4.85 -16.26 5.62
N ASP A 112 5.76 -15.32 5.40
CA ASP A 112 6.14 -14.88 4.06
C ASP A 112 7.62 -14.51 4.04
N LEU A 113 8.20 -14.48 2.84
CA LEU A 113 9.60 -14.12 2.64
C LEU A 113 9.69 -12.75 1.99
N ASP A 114 10.46 -11.88 2.61
CA ASP A 114 10.82 -10.59 2.05
C ASP A 114 12.32 -10.54 1.76
N VAL A 115 12.70 -9.86 0.68
CA VAL A 115 14.08 -9.67 0.27
C VAL A 115 14.42 -8.19 0.37
N LEU A 116 15.49 -7.86 1.07
CA LEU A 116 16.08 -6.53 1.07
C LEU A 116 17.08 -6.42 -0.08
N ALA A 117 16.81 -5.54 -1.03
CA ALA A 117 17.72 -5.14 -2.09
C ALA A 117 18.30 -3.76 -1.78
N ALA A 118 19.62 -3.61 -1.95
CA ALA A 118 20.30 -2.33 -1.82
C ALA A 118 21.34 -2.19 -2.93
N GLY A 119 21.50 -1.00 -3.47
CA GLY A 119 22.50 -0.72 -4.50
C GLY A 119 21.93 -0.11 -5.77
N PRO A 120 22.73 -0.05 -6.86
CA PRO A 120 22.43 0.72 -8.06
C PRO A 120 21.22 0.22 -8.87
N GLY A 121 20.80 -1.02 -8.69
CA GLY A 121 19.61 -1.57 -9.36
C GLY A 121 18.27 -1.13 -8.76
N VAL A 122 18.27 -0.56 -7.55
CA VAL A 122 17.05 -0.12 -6.88
C VAL A 122 16.33 1.02 -7.60
N PRO A 123 17.04 2.07 -8.13
CA PRO A 123 16.40 3.13 -8.90
C PRO A 123 15.69 2.65 -10.16
N GLU A 124 16.21 1.62 -10.83
CA GLU A 124 15.59 1.06 -12.03
C GLU A 124 14.26 0.37 -11.70
N GLY A 125 14.22 -0.38 -10.59
CA GLY A 125 13.00 -1.01 -10.08
C GLY A 125 11.95 0.00 -9.61
N SER A 126 12.35 1.03 -8.89
CA SER A 126 11.44 2.07 -8.36
C SER A 126 10.90 3.00 -9.44
N GLY A 127 11.67 3.30 -10.48
CA GLY A 127 11.26 4.15 -11.60
C GLY A 127 10.06 3.64 -12.38
N GLY A 128 9.73 2.35 -12.26
CA GLY A 128 8.49 1.77 -12.79
C GLY A 128 7.22 2.26 -12.09
N PHE A 129 7.34 2.79 -10.87
CA PHE A 129 6.20 3.34 -10.10
C PHE A 129 6.01 4.84 -10.33
N ASP A 130 6.93 5.51 -11.01
CA ASP A 130 6.91 6.94 -11.26
C ASP A 130 6.19 7.32 -12.58
N ARG A 131 5.77 6.33 -13.34
CA ARG A 131 5.04 6.47 -14.63
C ARG A 131 3.57 6.07 -14.44
#